data_7189af76806072d538b97616130dd4e5
#
_entry.id   7189af76806072d538b97616130dd4e5
#
_cell.length_a   1.000
_cell.length_b   1.000
_cell.length_c   1.000
_cell.angle_alpha   90.00
_cell.angle_beta   90.00
_cell.angle_gamma   90.00
#
_symmetry.space_group_name_H-M   'P 1'
#
loop_
_entity.id
_entity.type
_entity.pdbx_description
1 polymer ?
#
loop_
_entity_poly.entity_id
_entity_poly.type
_entity_poly.pdbx_seq_one_letter_code
_entity_poly.pdbx_strand_id
1 'polypeptide(L)'
;MTQNRIRIVDVADALGLSTATVSNVIHGKTEKISDETVKRVQQELERSGYIPNMAGILLARNNSRIIGVVVNDHEKYEGRVLEDGFVMSSLNALSHEVNEKGYFLMIKTTSDIREIPVFASMWNMDGLILIGFCEADYESLRNQMRISFVVYDGYFEECSKVVNLVIDHYDGGYQAGKYLKELGHKKALCLADNFICMDKERIEGFRKAFEHGETYRWEIPKTEKERMRFYEDNYMQLLKSNVTAVFAVSDFYALEFMKFLQ
;
A
#
# COMPACT_ATOMS: atom_id res chain seq x y z
N MET A 1 12.33 0.94 35.48
CA MET A 1 11.50 1.97 36.11
C MET A 1 10.38 2.31 35.15
N THR A 2 9.18 1.82 35.37
CA THR A 2 7.98 2.17 34.61
C THR A 2 7.61 3.60 34.97
N GLN A 3 7.91 4.56 34.10
CA GLN A 3 7.35 5.90 34.21
C GLN A 3 5.83 5.77 34.18
N ASN A 4 5.20 6.09 35.31
CA ASN A 4 3.75 6.06 35.42
C ASN A 4 3.20 7.16 34.51
N ARG A 5 2.56 6.79 33.40
CA ARG A 5 1.96 7.73 32.45
C ARG A 5 0.91 8.56 33.19
N ILE A 6 1.02 9.89 33.13
CA ILE A 6 0.05 10.81 33.71
C ILE A 6 -1.32 10.59 33.04
N ARG A 7 -2.34 10.40 33.83
CA ARG A 7 -3.72 10.17 33.40
C ARG A 7 -4.54 11.43 33.56
N ILE A 8 -5.64 11.53 32.85
CA ILE A 8 -6.56 12.67 32.94
C ILE A 8 -7.09 12.88 34.37
N VAL A 9 -7.23 11.81 35.15
CA VAL A 9 -7.63 11.88 36.56
C VAL A 9 -6.58 12.60 37.40
N ASP A 10 -5.30 12.38 37.16
CA ASP A 10 -4.20 12.98 37.88
C ASP A 10 -4.18 14.52 37.66
N VAL A 11 -4.50 14.98 36.46
CA VAL A 11 -4.64 16.41 36.10
C VAL A 11 -5.90 17.01 36.77
N ALA A 12 -7.00 16.28 36.76
CA ALA A 12 -8.24 16.71 37.35
C ALA A 12 -8.11 16.88 38.88
N ASP A 13 -7.49 15.92 39.55
CA ASP A 13 -7.22 15.94 40.99
C ASP A 13 -6.30 17.10 41.38
N ALA A 14 -5.22 17.36 40.60
CA ALA A 14 -4.32 18.48 40.83
C ALA A 14 -5.01 19.84 40.75
N LEU A 15 -6.06 19.98 39.97
CA LEU A 15 -6.82 21.22 39.77
C LEU A 15 -8.09 21.32 40.64
N GLY A 16 -8.49 20.24 41.31
CA GLY A 16 -9.78 20.17 42.02
C GLY A 16 -10.99 20.19 41.06
N LEU A 17 -10.82 19.66 39.86
CA LEU A 17 -11.86 19.65 38.82
C LEU A 17 -12.34 18.21 38.51
N SER A 18 -13.49 18.10 37.83
CA SER A 18 -13.93 16.81 37.31
C SER A 18 -13.12 16.41 36.07
N THR A 19 -12.91 15.11 35.88
CA THR A 19 -12.30 14.58 34.65
C THR A 19 -13.08 14.99 33.38
N ALA A 20 -14.39 15.16 33.49
CA ALA A 20 -15.23 15.66 32.40
C ALA A 20 -14.90 17.10 32.01
N THR A 21 -14.65 17.97 33.01
CA THR A 21 -14.23 19.37 32.76
C THR A 21 -12.87 19.42 32.05
N VAL A 22 -11.90 18.67 32.54
CA VAL A 22 -10.57 18.59 31.92
C VAL A 22 -10.67 18.02 30.49
N SER A 23 -11.45 16.97 30.29
CA SER A 23 -11.73 16.37 28.98
C SER A 23 -12.37 17.36 27.99
N ASN A 24 -13.33 18.15 28.48
CA ASN A 24 -13.97 19.16 27.64
C ASN A 24 -12.98 20.25 27.18
N VAL A 25 -12.08 20.68 28.05
CA VAL A 25 -11.02 21.65 27.67
C VAL A 25 -10.07 21.02 26.65
N ILE A 26 -9.59 19.80 26.87
CA ILE A 26 -8.74 19.07 25.91
C ILE A 26 -9.38 18.98 24.53
N HIS A 27 -10.70 18.83 24.49
CA HIS A 27 -11.45 18.66 23.24
C HIS A 27 -12.07 19.94 22.67
N GLY A 28 -11.73 21.11 23.24
CA GLY A 28 -12.22 22.41 22.77
C GLY A 28 -13.70 22.68 23.03
N LYS A 29 -14.37 21.87 23.88
CA LYS A 29 -15.77 22.05 24.29
C LYS A 29 -15.86 23.00 25.47
N THR A 30 -15.47 24.26 25.27
CA THR A 30 -15.27 25.24 26.35
C THR A 30 -16.44 26.21 26.55
N GLU A 31 -17.51 26.12 25.77
CA GLU A 31 -18.65 27.04 25.78
C GLU A 31 -19.32 27.25 27.17
N LYS A 32 -19.21 26.25 28.05
CA LYS A 32 -19.77 26.26 29.41
C LYS A 32 -18.71 26.29 30.50
N ILE A 33 -17.46 26.61 30.15
CA ILE A 33 -16.31 26.62 31.04
C ILE A 33 -15.72 28.04 31.03
N SER A 34 -15.43 28.62 32.22
CA SER A 34 -14.82 29.94 32.29
C SER A 34 -13.43 29.97 31.68
N ASP A 35 -13.07 31.10 31.05
CA ASP A 35 -11.74 31.30 30.46
C ASP A 35 -10.59 31.09 31.47
N GLU A 36 -10.81 31.44 32.72
CA GLU A 36 -9.87 31.18 33.79
C GLU A 36 -9.63 29.69 34.01
N THR A 37 -10.72 28.90 34.03
CA THR A 37 -10.62 27.44 34.18
C THR A 37 -9.93 26.80 32.96
N VAL A 38 -10.23 27.29 31.78
CA VAL A 38 -9.58 26.82 30.53
C VAL A 38 -8.07 27.05 30.62
N LYS A 39 -7.63 28.26 30.99
CA LYS A 39 -6.21 28.58 31.14
C LYS A 39 -5.52 27.72 32.21
N ARG A 40 -6.16 27.53 33.38
CA ARG A 40 -5.62 26.67 34.45
C ARG A 40 -5.40 25.24 33.99
N VAL A 41 -6.37 24.68 33.24
CA VAL A 41 -6.25 23.33 32.69
C VAL A 41 -5.14 23.25 31.67
N GLN A 42 -5.05 24.20 30.72
CA GLN A 42 -3.98 24.24 29.73
C GLN A 42 -2.59 24.30 30.35
N GLN A 43 -2.40 25.17 31.35
CA GLN A 43 -1.12 25.29 32.08
C GLN A 43 -0.75 23.99 32.80
N GLU A 44 -1.72 23.33 33.43
CA GLU A 44 -1.47 22.07 34.12
C GLU A 44 -1.16 20.92 33.16
N LEU A 45 -1.83 20.86 32.01
CA LEU A 45 -1.50 19.90 30.95
C LEU A 45 -0.06 20.06 30.46
N GLU A 46 0.38 21.29 30.22
CA GLU A 46 1.76 21.60 29.84
C GLU A 46 2.75 21.25 30.95
N ARG A 47 2.48 21.70 32.19
CA ARG A 47 3.35 21.45 33.34
C ARG A 47 3.54 19.98 33.66
N SER A 48 2.45 19.21 33.55
CA SER A 48 2.45 17.76 33.81
C SER A 48 3.02 16.93 32.69
N GLY A 49 3.14 17.52 31.48
CA GLY A 49 3.48 16.75 30.28
C GLY A 49 2.42 15.71 29.89
N TYR A 50 1.14 16.01 30.18
CA TYR A 50 0.04 15.12 29.85
C TYR A 50 -0.11 14.97 28.35
N ILE A 51 -0.05 13.74 27.86
CA ILE A 51 -0.33 13.39 26.48
C ILE A 51 -1.67 12.64 26.42
N PRO A 52 -2.68 13.16 25.67
CA PRO A 52 -3.95 12.48 25.52
C PRO A 52 -3.80 11.04 25.05
N ASN A 53 -4.56 10.12 25.66
CA ASN A 53 -4.56 8.75 25.24
C ASN A 53 -5.51 8.59 24.03
N MET A 54 -4.95 8.25 22.88
CA MET A 54 -5.75 8.03 21.65
C MET A 54 -6.84 6.99 21.84
N ALA A 55 -6.61 5.93 22.61
CA ALA A 55 -7.65 4.94 22.88
C ALA A 55 -8.88 5.54 23.61
N GLY A 56 -8.65 6.51 24.51
CA GLY A 56 -9.75 7.24 25.16
C GLY A 56 -10.51 8.17 24.21
N ILE A 57 -9.80 8.77 23.27
CA ILE A 57 -10.38 9.63 22.21
C ILE A 57 -11.22 8.78 21.24
N LEU A 58 -10.72 7.64 20.83
CA LEU A 58 -11.39 6.68 19.95
C LEU A 58 -12.73 6.22 20.54
N LEU A 59 -12.71 5.84 21.81
CA LEU A 59 -13.92 5.41 22.55
C LEU A 59 -14.97 6.54 22.65
N ALA A 60 -14.52 7.79 22.82
CA ALA A 60 -15.42 8.93 23.01
C ALA A 60 -16.02 9.48 21.71
N ARG A 61 -15.37 9.31 20.58
CA ARG A 61 -15.74 9.98 19.31
C ARG A 61 -16.21 9.04 18.21
N ASN A 62 -16.07 7.73 18.37
CA ASN A 62 -16.34 6.71 17.34
C ASN A 62 -15.68 7.01 15.98
N ASN A 63 -14.55 7.73 16.01
CA ASN A 63 -13.74 8.13 14.85
C ASN A 63 -12.28 7.98 15.25
N SER A 64 -11.60 7.04 14.60
CA SER A 64 -10.22 6.69 14.95
C SER A 64 -9.19 7.65 14.39
N ARG A 65 -9.53 8.37 13.34
CA ARG A 65 -8.59 9.08 12.48
C ARG A 65 -7.47 8.18 11.97
N ILE A 66 -7.75 6.90 11.77
CA ILE A 66 -6.81 5.93 11.21
C ILE A 66 -7.27 5.58 9.80
N ILE A 67 -6.37 5.78 8.86
CA ILE A 67 -6.47 5.21 7.51
C ILE A 67 -5.53 4.01 7.48
N GLY A 68 -6.10 2.84 7.22
CA GLY A 68 -5.32 1.62 7.01
C GLY A 68 -4.79 1.55 5.58
N VAL A 69 -3.57 1.08 5.43
CA VAL A 69 -3.03 0.67 4.13
C VAL A 69 -2.66 -0.79 4.22
N VAL A 70 -3.25 -1.61 3.36
CA VAL A 70 -2.91 -3.03 3.27
C VAL A 70 -2.21 -3.27 1.94
N VAL A 71 -0.98 -3.74 2.02
CA VAL A 71 -0.15 -4.05 0.86
C VAL A 71 -0.15 -5.55 0.64
N ASN A 72 -0.43 -6.00 -0.59
CA ASN A 72 -0.35 -7.41 -0.95
C ASN A 72 1.10 -7.87 -0.91
N ASP A 73 1.42 -8.75 0.04
CA ASP A 73 2.73 -9.38 0.15
C ASP A 73 2.81 -10.59 -0.80
N HIS A 74 2.87 -10.27 -2.10
CA HIS A 74 2.94 -11.27 -3.15
C HIS A 74 4.20 -12.15 -2.98
N GLU A 75 4.09 -13.44 -3.29
CA GLU A 75 5.16 -14.43 -3.12
C GLU A 75 6.52 -14.01 -3.71
N LYS A 76 6.53 -13.22 -4.78
CA LYS A 76 7.77 -12.70 -5.40
C LYS A 76 8.64 -11.87 -4.46
N TYR A 77 8.04 -11.24 -3.46
CA TYR A 77 8.75 -10.38 -2.51
C TYR A 77 9.33 -11.15 -1.32
N GLU A 78 8.89 -12.39 -1.11
CA GLU A 78 9.38 -13.25 0.00
C GLU A 78 9.37 -12.53 1.35
N GLY A 79 8.27 -11.82 1.66
CA GLY A 79 8.07 -11.04 2.88
C GLY A 79 8.74 -9.66 2.88
N ARG A 80 9.30 -9.21 1.76
CA ARG A 80 10.03 -7.93 1.64
C ARG A 80 9.32 -6.90 0.75
N VAL A 81 8.00 -6.97 0.63
CA VAL A 81 7.22 -6.07 -0.24
C VAL A 81 7.46 -4.58 0.04
N LEU A 82 7.78 -4.21 1.27
CA LEU A 82 8.09 -2.82 1.64
C LEU A 82 9.46 -2.33 1.13
N GLU A 83 10.30 -3.21 0.58
CA GLU A 83 11.54 -2.82 -0.09
C GLU A 83 11.33 -2.47 -1.58
N ASP A 84 10.14 -2.75 -2.11
CA ASP A 84 9.79 -2.38 -3.49
C ASP A 84 9.69 -0.86 -3.65
N GLY A 85 10.38 -0.31 -4.65
CA GLY A 85 10.49 1.13 -4.85
C GLY A 85 9.16 1.83 -5.14
N PHE A 86 8.24 1.15 -5.84
CA PHE A 86 6.90 1.68 -6.11
C PHE A 86 6.06 1.70 -4.83
N VAL A 87 6.05 0.61 -4.08
CA VAL A 87 5.33 0.51 -2.81
C VAL A 87 5.84 1.53 -1.81
N MET A 88 7.16 1.64 -1.64
CA MET A 88 7.79 2.59 -0.72
C MET A 88 7.47 4.04 -1.09
N SER A 89 7.56 4.41 -2.36
CA SER A 89 7.24 5.76 -2.83
C SER A 89 5.76 6.10 -2.62
N SER A 90 4.88 5.14 -2.87
CA SER A 90 3.44 5.26 -2.65
C SER A 90 3.11 5.47 -1.18
N LEU A 91 3.69 4.67 -0.29
CA LEU A 91 3.50 4.81 1.15
C LEU A 91 4.02 6.15 1.68
N ASN A 92 5.14 6.64 1.15
CA ASN A 92 5.68 7.95 1.52
C ASN A 92 4.71 9.07 1.14
N ALA A 93 4.18 9.07 -0.08
CA ALA A 93 3.20 10.06 -0.53
C ALA A 93 1.91 10.00 0.29
N LEU A 94 1.37 8.80 0.52
CA LEU A 94 0.18 8.59 1.34
C LEU A 94 0.39 9.06 2.79
N SER A 95 1.56 8.81 3.37
CA SER A 95 1.89 9.26 4.73
C SER A 95 1.82 10.78 4.85
N HIS A 96 2.34 11.52 3.88
CA HIS A 96 2.27 12.98 3.85
C HIS A 96 0.82 13.47 3.78
N GLU A 97 0.07 13.02 2.78
CA GLU A 97 -1.31 13.46 2.55
C GLU A 97 -2.25 13.13 3.71
N VAL A 98 -2.12 11.94 4.27
CA VAL A 98 -2.93 11.47 5.40
C VAL A 98 -2.63 12.32 6.65
N ASN A 99 -1.35 12.60 6.90
CA ASN A 99 -0.93 13.40 8.05
C ASN A 99 -1.38 14.87 7.94
N GLU A 100 -1.29 15.49 6.77
CA GLU A 100 -1.76 16.86 6.54
C GLU A 100 -3.27 17.02 6.83
N LYS A 101 -4.03 15.96 6.61
CA LYS A 101 -5.46 15.92 6.92
C LYS A 101 -5.77 15.53 8.38
N GLY A 102 -4.74 15.38 9.21
CA GLY A 102 -4.87 15.05 10.63
C GLY A 102 -5.27 13.61 10.91
N TYR A 103 -4.98 12.69 9.97
CA TYR A 103 -5.14 11.25 10.13
C TYR A 103 -3.81 10.57 10.42
N PHE A 104 -3.88 9.35 10.93
CA PHE A 104 -2.72 8.47 11.11
C PHE A 104 -2.76 7.37 10.04
N LEU A 105 -1.59 7.03 9.51
CA LEU A 105 -1.44 5.91 8.59
C LEU A 105 -1.06 4.66 9.37
N MET A 106 -1.79 3.56 9.16
CA MET A 106 -1.45 2.26 9.72
C MET A 106 -1.26 1.26 8.60
N ILE A 107 -0.06 0.66 8.51
CA ILE A 107 0.33 -0.22 7.43
C ILE A 107 0.27 -1.68 7.89
N LYS A 108 -0.27 -2.55 7.05
CA LYS A 108 -0.24 -4.00 7.18
C LYS A 108 0.19 -4.61 5.84
N THR A 109 1.07 -5.59 5.90
CA THR A 109 1.40 -6.46 4.76
C THR A 109 0.73 -7.81 4.96
N THR A 110 0.09 -8.34 3.94
CA THR A 110 -0.50 -9.69 3.94
C THR A 110 -0.85 -10.13 2.53
N SER A 111 -0.75 -11.41 2.26
CA SER A 111 -1.34 -12.06 1.07
C SER A 111 -2.71 -12.69 1.38
N ASP A 112 -3.12 -12.73 2.65
CA ASP A 112 -4.40 -13.29 3.07
C ASP A 112 -5.48 -12.21 3.18
N ILE A 113 -6.36 -12.19 2.19
CA ILE A 113 -7.48 -11.25 2.12
C ILE A 113 -8.41 -11.31 3.33
N ARG A 114 -8.52 -12.47 4.01
CA ARG A 114 -9.38 -12.67 5.17
C ARG A 114 -8.93 -11.86 6.40
N GLU A 115 -7.67 -11.46 6.43
CA GLU A 115 -7.13 -10.62 7.50
C GLU A 115 -7.54 -9.15 7.38
N ILE A 116 -7.95 -8.70 6.20
CA ILE A 116 -8.26 -7.28 5.93
C ILE A 116 -9.47 -6.78 6.74
N PRO A 117 -10.64 -7.46 6.72
CA PRO A 117 -11.78 -7.04 7.52
C PRO A 117 -11.52 -7.08 9.02
N VAL A 118 -10.74 -8.05 9.49
CA VAL A 118 -10.35 -8.17 10.90
C VAL A 118 -9.47 -6.98 11.31
N PHE A 119 -8.46 -6.68 10.51
CA PHE A 119 -7.56 -5.54 10.72
C PHE A 119 -8.34 -4.21 10.78
N ALA A 120 -9.21 -3.97 9.82
CA ALA A 120 -10.03 -2.78 9.76
C ALA A 120 -10.95 -2.61 10.98
N SER A 121 -11.61 -3.69 11.39
CA SER A 121 -12.54 -3.69 12.52
C SER A 121 -11.84 -3.56 13.87
N MET A 122 -10.70 -4.23 14.05
CA MET A 122 -9.93 -4.22 15.30
C MET A 122 -9.49 -2.80 15.70
N TRP A 123 -9.16 -1.97 14.72
CA TRP A 123 -8.69 -0.61 14.94
C TRP A 123 -9.75 0.46 14.69
N ASN A 124 -11.00 0.06 14.42
CA ASN A 124 -12.10 0.97 14.10
C ASN A 124 -11.69 2.04 13.08
N MET A 125 -11.07 1.59 11.98
CA MET A 125 -10.52 2.48 10.96
C MET A 125 -11.60 3.27 10.23
N ASP A 126 -11.29 4.49 9.81
CA ASP A 126 -12.21 5.35 9.06
C ASP A 126 -12.22 5.01 7.57
N GLY A 127 -11.16 4.39 7.06
CA GLY A 127 -11.05 3.94 5.68
C GLY A 127 -9.83 3.06 5.45
N LEU A 128 -9.81 2.40 4.28
CA LEU A 128 -8.70 1.55 3.85
C LEU A 128 -8.23 1.91 2.44
N ILE A 129 -6.94 1.70 2.21
CA ILE A 129 -6.32 1.67 0.89
C ILE A 129 -5.72 0.28 0.72
N LEU A 130 -6.09 -0.40 -0.37
CA LEU A 130 -5.59 -1.74 -0.71
C LEU A 130 -4.64 -1.63 -1.89
N ILE A 131 -3.41 -2.11 -1.77
CA ILE A 131 -2.38 -1.99 -2.80
C ILE A 131 -2.03 -3.36 -3.37
N GLY A 132 -2.14 -3.52 -4.70
CA GLY A 132 -1.62 -4.67 -5.44
C GLY A 132 -2.46 -5.95 -5.34
N PHE A 133 -3.74 -5.87 -5.00
CA PHE A 133 -4.64 -7.03 -4.97
C PHE A 133 -5.32 -7.26 -6.32
N CYS A 134 -5.73 -8.49 -6.62
CA CYS A 134 -6.44 -8.88 -7.84
C CYS A 134 -7.96 -8.97 -7.66
N GLU A 135 -8.70 -8.99 -8.78
CA GLU A 135 -10.17 -8.88 -8.88
C GLU A 135 -10.97 -9.85 -7.99
N ALA A 136 -10.59 -11.13 -7.95
CA ALA A 136 -11.31 -12.14 -7.19
C ALA A 136 -11.48 -11.81 -5.70
N ASP A 137 -10.66 -10.92 -5.22
CA ASP A 137 -10.59 -10.58 -3.81
C ASP A 137 -11.58 -9.47 -3.41
N TYR A 138 -11.92 -8.57 -4.33
CA TYR A 138 -12.67 -7.36 -4.00
C TYR A 138 -14.15 -7.57 -3.77
N GLU A 139 -14.78 -8.46 -4.50
CA GLU A 139 -16.21 -8.75 -4.33
C GLU A 139 -16.49 -9.35 -2.95
N SER A 140 -15.68 -10.30 -2.54
CA SER A 140 -15.73 -10.89 -1.20
C SER A 140 -15.51 -9.84 -0.11
N LEU A 141 -14.48 -9.01 -0.25
CA LEU A 141 -14.18 -7.92 0.69
C LEU A 141 -15.32 -6.92 0.78
N ARG A 142 -15.85 -6.47 -0.36
CA ARG A 142 -16.90 -5.45 -0.38
C ARG A 142 -18.16 -5.90 0.36
N ASN A 143 -18.48 -7.18 0.31
CA ASN A 143 -19.63 -7.76 1.01
C ASN A 143 -19.40 -7.87 2.52
N GLN A 144 -18.16 -8.01 2.96
CA GLN A 144 -17.79 -8.18 4.37
C GLN A 144 -17.52 -6.86 5.09
N MET A 145 -17.08 -5.83 4.36
CA MET A 145 -16.61 -4.58 4.95
C MET A 145 -17.71 -3.53 5.06
N ARG A 146 -17.79 -2.90 6.25
CA ARG A 146 -18.70 -1.77 6.53
C ARG A 146 -18.07 -0.41 6.25
N ILE A 147 -16.73 -0.34 6.22
CA ILE A 147 -15.99 0.89 5.94
C ILE A 147 -15.70 1.01 4.45
N SER A 148 -15.47 2.24 3.99
CA SER A 148 -15.07 2.51 2.61
C SER A 148 -13.62 2.10 2.39
N PHE A 149 -13.32 1.58 1.20
CA PHE A 149 -11.95 1.35 0.77
C PHE A 149 -11.74 1.76 -0.68
N VAL A 150 -10.50 2.07 -0.99
CA VAL A 150 -10.00 2.38 -2.33
C VAL A 150 -8.94 1.34 -2.69
N VAL A 151 -8.92 0.91 -3.93
CA VAL A 151 -7.87 0.06 -4.47
C VAL A 151 -6.86 0.93 -5.22
N TYR A 152 -5.60 0.64 -5.03
CA TYR A 152 -4.49 1.29 -5.72
C TYR A 152 -3.58 0.22 -6.33
N ASP A 153 -3.29 0.37 -7.61
CA ASP A 153 -2.52 -0.59 -8.39
C ASP A 153 -3.09 -2.02 -8.26
N GLY A 154 -4.41 -2.13 -8.31
CA GLY A 154 -5.12 -3.40 -8.37
C GLY A 154 -5.73 -3.62 -9.75
N TYR A 155 -6.24 -4.82 -9.99
CA TYR A 155 -6.86 -5.17 -11.25
C TYR A 155 -8.27 -5.74 -11.04
N PHE A 156 -9.25 -5.21 -11.81
CA PHE A 156 -10.57 -5.80 -11.97
C PHE A 156 -11.24 -5.29 -13.27
N GLU A 157 -11.99 -6.14 -13.93
CA GLU A 157 -12.57 -5.82 -15.25
C GLU A 157 -13.71 -4.81 -15.16
N GLU A 158 -14.65 -4.99 -14.23
CA GLU A 158 -15.73 -4.02 -13.96
C GLU A 158 -16.28 -4.18 -12.55
N CYS A 159 -16.15 -3.19 -11.71
CA CYS A 159 -16.79 -3.14 -10.40
C CYS A 159 -17.31 -1.74 -10.10
N SER A 160 -18.63 -1.53 -10.21
CA SER A 160 -19.27 -0.24 -9.97
C SER A 160 -19.22 0.27 -8.52
N LYS A 161 -18.76 -0.58 -7.59
CA LYS A 161 -18.79 -0.30 -6.14
C LYS A 161 -17.42 -0.08 -5.51
N VAL A 162 -16.35 -0.18 -6.29
CA VAL A 162 -14.96 -0.05 -5.83
C VAL A 162 -14.24 0.95 -6.71
N VAL A 163 -13.55 1.90 -6.09
CA VAL A 163 -12.67 2.83 -6.81
C VAL A 163 -11.29 2.19 -6.93
N ASN A 164 -10.78 2.10 -8.15
CA ASN A 164 -9.42 1.66 -8.44
C ASN A 164 -8.62 2.79 -9.07
N LEU A 165 -7.48 3.10 -8.50
CA LEU A 165 -6.51 4.04 -9.05
C LEU A 165 -5.40 3.23 -9.71
N VAL A 166 -5.36 3.23 -11.03
CA VAL A 166 -4.36 2.48 -11.82
C VAL A 166 -3.74 3.37 -12.88
N ILE A 167 -2.58 2.97 -13.36
CA ILE A 167 -1.99 3.47 -14.60
C ILE A 167 -2.53 2.66 -15.78
N ASP A 168 -2.39 3.19 -16.99
CA ASP A 168 -2.70 2.44 -18.21
C ASP A 168 -1.61 1.40 -18.49
N HIS A 169 -1.84 0.17 -18.02
CA HIS A 169 -0.88 -0.93 -18.17
C HIS A 169 -0.68 -1.33 -19.63
N TYR A 170 -1.74 -1.29 -20.43
CA TYR A 170 -1.65 -1.59 -21.85
C TYR A 170 -0.80 -0.54 -22.57
N ASP A 171 -1.05 0.74 -22.35
CA ASP A 171 -0.25 1.81 -22.96
C ASP A 171 1.21 1.77 -22.49
N GLY A 172 1.46 1.50 -21.21
CA GLY A 172 2.82 1.31 -20.69
C GLY A 172 3.59 0.22 -21.44
N GLY A 173 2.96 -0.93 -21.64
CA GLY A 173 3.52 -2.00 -22.46
C GLY A 173 3.70 -1.60 -23.92
N TYR A 174 2.72 -0.89 -24.49
CA TYR A 174 2.78 -0.40 -25.85
C TYR A 174 3.94 0.55 -26.09
N GLN A 175 4.16 1.51 -25.18
CA GLN A 175 5.28 2.46 -25.27
C GLN A 175 6.64 1.74 -25.21
N ALA A 176 6.79 0.76 -24.34
CA ALA A 176 8.00 -0.05 -24.25
C ALA A 176 8.26 -0.84 -25.56
N GLY A 177 7.22 -1.48 -26.10
CA GLY A 177 7.35 -2.21 -27.36
C GLY A 177 7.68 -1.31 -28.54
N LYS A 178 7.06 -0.13 -28.61
CA LYS A 178 7.35 0.89 -29.62
C LYS A 178 8.82 1.35 -29.53
N TYR A 179 9.29 1.64 -28.34
CA TYR A 179 10.67 2.08 -28.11
C TYR A 179 11.68 1.03 -28.58
N LEU A 180 11.52 -0.24 -28.22
CA LEU A 180 12.43 -1.30 -28.65
C LEU A 180 12.38 -1.53 -30.17
N LYS A 181 11.21 -1.41 -30.77
CA LYS A 181 11.04 -1.49 -32.24
C LYS A 181 11.77 -0.36 -32.96
N GLU A 182 11.67 0.87 -32.46
CA GLU A 182 12.38 2.05 -33.00
C GLU A 182 13.90 1.92 -32.90
N LEU A 183 14.40 1.22 -31.88
CA LEU A 183 15.81 0.86 -31.75
C LEU A 183 16.26 -0.27 -32.72
N GLY A 184 15.33 -0.83 -33.48
CA GLY A 184 15.62 -1.84 -34.50
C GLY A 184 15.60 -3.29 -33.99
N HIS A 185 15.17 -3.53 -32.76
CA HIS A 185 15.00 -4.91 -32.27
C HIS A 185 13.91 -5.64 -33.04
N LYS A 186 14.17 -6.90 -33.38
CA LYS A 186 13.23 -7.77 -34.12
C LYS A 186 12.78 -8.97 -33.31
N LYS A 187 13.51 -9.31 -32.25
CA LYS A 187 13.21 -10.42 -31.36
C LYS A 187 13.32 -9.96 -29.92
N ALA A 188 12.27 -10.15 -29.16
CA ALA A 188 12.20 -9.77 -27.77
C ALA A 188 11.70 -10.92 -26.88
N LEU A 189 12.21 -10.99 -25.65
CA LEU A 189 11.71 -11.85 -24.60
C LEU A 189 10.77 -11.04 -23.70
N CYS A 190 9.54 -11.53 -23.46
CA CYS A 190 8.67 -11.04 -22.41
C CYS A 190 8.87 -11.89 -21.16
N LEU A 191 9.21 -11.25 -20.04
CA LEU A 191 9.56 -11.88 -18.78
C LEU A 191 8.50 -11.51 -17.72
N ALA A 192 7.80 -12.51 -17.17
CA ALA A 192 6.79 -12.34 -16.14
C ALA A 192 6.64 -13.61 -15.31
N ASP A 193 6.16 -13.50 -14.06
CA ASP A 193 5.82 -14.66 -13.22
C ASP A 193 4.39 -15.16 -13.46
N ASN A 194 3.61 -14.42 -14.22
CA ASN A 194 2.28 -14.79 -14.66
C ASN A 194 1.90 -14.01 -15.93
N PHE A 195 0.75 -14.39 -16.54
CA PHE A 195 0.21 -13.72 -17.73
C PHE A 195 -1.28 -13.41 -17.56
N ILE A 196 -1.64 -12.93 -16.38
CA ILE A 196 -3.00 -12.51 -16.03
C ILE A 196 -3.00 -11.05 -15.56
N CYS A 197 -4.16 -10.49 -15.39
CA CYS A 197 -4.37 -9.14 -14.81
C CYS A 197 -3.50 -8.07 -15.49
N MET A 198 -2.84 -7.24 -14.72
CA MET A 198 -1.99 -6.13 -15.19
C MET A 198 -0.83 -6.59 -16.08
N ASP A 199 -0.24 -7.73 -15.78
CA ASP A 199 0.89 -8.26 -16.55
C ASP A 199 0.45 -8.73 -17.95
N LYS A 200 -0.76 -9.27 -18.06
CA LYS A 200 -1.38 -9.57 -19.36
C LYS A 200 -1.54 -8.30 -20.19
N GLU A 201 -2.10 -7.24 -19.63
CA GLU A 201 -2.29 -5.97 -20.33
C GLU A 201 -0.96 -5.38 -20.82
N ARG A 202 0.06 -5.36 -19.96
CA ARG A 202 1.41 -4.88 -20.30
C ARG A 202 2.00 -5.67 -21.47
N ILE A 203 1.88 -6.99 -21.45
CA ILE A 203 2.39 -7.86 -22.52
C ILE A 203 1.57 -7.73 -23.81
N GLU A 204 0.27 -7.59 -23.74
CA GLU A 204 -0.58 -7.37 -24.91
C GLU A 204 -0.27 -6.03 -25.58
N GLY A 205 -0.12 -4.96 -24.80
CA GLY A 205 0.32 -3.65 -25.29
C GLY A 205 1.69 -3.73 -25.95
N PHE A 206 2.67 -4.36 -25.28
CA PHE A 206 4.00 -4.58 -25.84
C PHE A 206 3.96 -5.31 -27.18
N ARG A 207 3.26 -6.44 -27.26
CA ARG A 207 3.14 -7.24 -28.48
C ARG A 207 2.46 -6.47 -29.59
N LYS A 208 1.48 -5.64 -29.27
CA LYS A 208 0.78 -4.82 -30.28
C LYS A 208 1.72 -3.80 -30.91
N ALA A 209 2.55 -3.12 -30.11
CA ALA A 209 3.53 -2.18 -30.67
C ALA A 209 4.68 -2.90 -31.39
N PHE A 210 5.05 -4.08 -30.91
CA PHE A 210 6.13 -4.91 -31.46
C PHE A 210 5.63 -5.84 -32.60
N GLU A 211 4.45 -5.56 -33.15
CA GLU A 211 3.92 -6.32 -34.30
C GLU A 211 4.93 -6.33 -35.46
N HIS A 212 5.04 -7.46 -36.16
CA HIS A 212 6.10 -7.81 -37.12
C HIS A 212 7.45 -8.23 -36.51
N GLY A 213 7.62 -8.18 -35.20
CA GLY A 213 8.72 -8.82 -34.49
C GLY A 213 8.31 -10.17 -33.89
N GLU A 214 9.30 -10.97 -33.54
CA GLU A 214 9.09 -12.21 -32.82
C GLU A 214 9.14 -11.95 -31.29
N THR A 215 8.14 -12.43 -30.55
CA THR A 215 8.13 -12.34 -29.09
C THR A 215 8.16 -13.73 -28.48
N TYR A 216 9.09 -13.95 -27.59
CA TYR A 216 9.20 -15.14 -26.74
C TYR A 216 8.60 -14.83 -25.36
N ARG A 217 8.19 -15.85 -24.63
CA ARG A 217 7.60 -15.67 -23.28
C ARG A 217 8.29 -16.59 -22.31
N TRP A 218 8.76 -16.03 -21.21
CA TRP A 218 9.20 -16.78 -20.05
C TRP A 218 8.24 -16.50 -18.89
N GLU A 219 7.60 -17.56 -18.42
CA GLU A 219 6.89 -17.56 -17.15
C GLU A 219 7.87 -18.03 -16.09
N ILE A 220 8.32 -17.09 -15.28
CA ILE A 220 9.38 -17.33 -14.32
C ILE A 220 8.79 -17.78 -12.96
N PRO A 221 9.51 -18.60 -12.20
CA PRO A 221 9.11 -18.98 -10.85
C PRO A 221 8.95 -17.78 -9.91
N LYS A 222 8.22 -17.97 -8.81
CA LYS A 222 7.89 -16.90 -7.88
C LYS A 222 9.00 -16.58 -6.88
N THR A 223 9.82 -17.56 -6.47
CA THR A 223 10.91 -17.35 -5.52
C THR A 223 12.22 -16.99 -6.22
N GLU A 224 13.03 -16.13 -5.61
CA GLU A 224 14.33 -15.69 -6.17
C GLU A 224 15.23 -16.87 -6.51
N LYS A 225 15.36 -17.83 -5.60
CA LYS A 225 16.20 -19.02 -5.80
C LYS A 225 15.80 -19.84 -7.01
N GLU A 226 14.49 -20.03 -7.22
CA GLU A 226 13.98 -20.79 -8.35
C GLU A 226 14.11 -20.00 -9.65
N ARG A 227 13.94 -18.67 -9.61
CA ARG A 227 14.17 -17.80 -10.77
C ARG A 227 15.62 -17.82 -11.22
N MET A 228 16.59 -17.72 -10.31
CA MET A 228 18.02 -17.81 -10.66
C MET A 228 18.33 -19.12 -11.38
N ARG A 229 17.85 -20.24 -10.82
CA ARG A 229 18.02 -21.54 -11.47
C ARG A 229 17.35 -21.61 -12.84
N PHE A 230 16.14 -21.07 -12.95
CA PHE A 230 15.41 -21.01 -14.21
C PHE A 230 16.19 -20.20 -15.27
N TYR A 231 16.80 -19.08 -14.90
CA TYR A 231 17.64 -18.28 -15.79
C TYR A 231 18.88 -19.07 -16.24
N GLU A 232 19.57 -19.72 -15.32
CA GLU A 232 20.75 -20.57 -15.65
C GLU A 232 20.39 -21.67 -16.64
N ASP A 233 19.30 -22.40 -16.38
CA ASP A 233 18.85 -23.52 -17.22
C ASP A 233 18.45 -23.08 -18.64
N ASN A 234 17.92 -21.88 -18.81
CA ASN A 234 17.38 -21.39 -20.09
C ASN A 234 18.28 -20.37 -20.82
N TYR A 235 19.32 -19.87 -20.19
CA TYR A 235 20.18 -18.83 -20.74
C TYR A 235 20.83 -19.21 -22.07
N MET A 236 21.38 -20.42 -22.17
CA MET A 236 22.02 -20.88 -23.41
C MET A 236 21.02 -21.01 -24.58
N GLN A 237 19.77 -21.32 -24.30
CA GLN A 237 18.73 -21.35 -25.32
C GLN A 237 18.34 -19.93 -25.75
N LEU A 238 18.28 -19.00 -24.81
CA LEU A 238 18.03 -17.59 -25.08
C LEU A 238 19.10 -17.02 -26.03
N LEU A 239 20.37 -17.25 -25.75
CA LEU A 239 21.47 -16.80 -26.61
C LEU A 239 21.36 -17.34 -28.05
N LYS A 240 20.96 -18.60 -28.21
CA LYS A 240 20.79 -19.24 -29.53
C LYS A 240 19.56 -18.72 -30.29
N SER A 241 18.59 -18.12 -29.62
CA SER A 241 17.34 -17.61 -30.24
C SER A 241 17.54 -16.28 -30.99
N ASN A 242 18.71 -15.63 -30.85
CA ASN A 242 18.98 -14.28 -31.35
C ASN A 242 18.00 -13.21 -30.81
N VAL A 243 17.50 -13.39 -29.60
CA VAL A 243 16.79 -12.36 -28.85
C VAL A 243 17.78 -11.25 -28.49
N THR A 244 17.42 -10.02 -28.79
CA THR A 244 18.29 -8.85 -28.56
C THR A 244 17.67 -7.83 -27.59
N ALA A 245 16.44 -8.07 -27.14
CA ALA A 245 15.74 -7.22 -26.18
C ALA A 245 14.93 -8.05 -25.19
N VAL A 246 14.78 -7.54 -23.97
CA VAL A 246 13.96 -8.14 -22.94
C VAL A 246 12.96 -7.09 -22.44
N PHE A 247 11.71 -7.44 -22.43
CA PHE A 247 10.63 -6.70 -21.77
C PHE A 247 10.22 -7.44 -20.50
N ALA A 248 10.60 -6.92 -19.36
CA ALA A 248 10.12 -7.40 -18.07
C ALA A 248 8.86 -6.63 -17.65
N VAL A 249 7.84 -7.31 -17.15
CA VAL A 249 6.57 -6.69 -16.76
C VAL A 249 6.70 -5.74 -15.56
N SER A 250 7.80 -5.81 -14.80
CA SER A 250 8.08 -4.90 -13.70
C SER A 250 9.57 -4.63 -13.56
N ASP A 251 9.90 -3.50 -12.94
CA ASP A 251 11.28 -3.11 -12.61
C ASP A 251 11.95 -4.16 -11.71
N PHE A 252 11.18 -4.78 -10.83
CA PHE A 252 11.67 -5.85 -9.95
C PHE A 252 12.33 -6.97 -10.76
N TYR A 253 11.63 -7.51 -11.75
CA TYR A 253 12.18 -8.58 -12.60
C TYR A 253 13.23 -8.08 -13.58
N ALA A 254 13.11 -6.84 -14.06
CA ALA A 254 14.11 -6.25 -14.92
C ALA A 254 15.47 -6.15 -14.22
N LEU A 255 15.49 -5.59 -13.01
CA LEU A 255 16.72 -5.43 -12.21
C LEU A 255 17.33 -6.77 -11.81
N GLU A 256 16.51 -7.74 -11.44
CA GLU A 256 16.98 -9.08 -11.10
C GLU A 256 17.62 -9.77 -12.30
N PHE A 257 16.95 -9.76 -13.46
CA PHE A 257 17.48 -10.36 -14.66
C PHE A 257 18.74 -9.66 -15.18
N MET A 258 18.80 -8.32 -15.08
CA MET A 258 20.02 -7.56 -15.40
C MET A 258 21.21 -7.97 -14.52
N LYS A 259 20.99 -8.20 -13.21
CA LYS A 259 22.04 -8.69 -12.29
C LYS A 259 22.51 -10.10 -12.66
N PHE A 260 21.60 -10.96 -13.10
CA PHE A 260 21.94 -12.30 -13.57
C PHE A 260 22.83 -12.27 -14.82
N LEU A 261 22.65 -11.28 -15.71
CA LEU A 261 23.41 -11.15 -16.95
C LEU A 261 24.82 -10.56 -16.78
N GLN A 262 25.14 -10.00 -15.62
CA GLN A 262 26.46 -9.43 -15.28
C GLN A 262 27.44 -10.48 -14.78
#